data_542589eb0f9cc39f5ea11a8e8d263cfb
#
_entry.id   542589eb0f9cc39f5ea11a8e8d263cfb
#
_cell.length_a   1.000
_cell.length_b   1.000
_cell.length_c   1.000
_cell.angle_alpha   90.00
_cell.angle_beta   90.00
_cell.angle_gamma   90.00
#
_symmetry.space_group_name_H-M   'P 1'
#
loop_
_entity.id
_entity.type
_entity.pdbx_description
1 polymer ?
#
loop_
_entity_poly.entity_id
_entity_poly.type
_entity_poly.pdbx_seq_one_letter_code
_entity_poly.pdbx_strand_id
1 'polypeptide(L)'
;MFTAISNATEAVATVSGATLSAGDIVLLSSGWSKLDNKVVRVKAATTTAITLEGIDTSDTTVFPAGTGVGSMKKVLTWVQVPQVTDVNFSGGEQNYLDVVFLEDDQGKQIPTDKSASTMTLTIADDPTKPFNAVLNKADSAKTVQASRLVLPGNDQLLYGAYTSFSKQPTVSRNNLLARTVSLALQSEPTRYTPASA
;
A
#
# COMPACT_ATOMS: atom_id res chain seq x y z
N MET A 1 -14.39 -12.83 1.36
CA MET A 1 -14.36 -12.82 -0.12
C MET A 1 -15.42 -11.87 -0.62
N PHE A 2 -15.21 -11.20 -1.75
CA PHE A 2 -16.24 -10.46 -2.48
C PHE A 2 -16.40 -11.07 -3.87
N THR A 3 -17.63 -11.07 -4.35
CA THR A 3 -18.00 -11.68 -5.63
C THR A 3 -18.00 -10.69 -6.79
N ALA A 4 -18.08 -9.42 -6.49
CA ALA A 4 -18.02 -8.33 -7.47
C ALA A 4 -17.62 -7.02 -6.79
N ILE A 5 -17.05 -6.10 -7.58
CA ILE A 5 -16.94 -4.68 -7.25
C ILE A 5 -17.70 -3.91 -8.34
N SER A 6 -18.47 -2.90 -7.94
CA SER A 6 -19.20 -2.07 -8.89
C SER A 6 -18.25 -1.14 -9.67
N ASN A 7 -18.60 -0.84 -10.92
CA ASN A 7 -17.99 0.24 -11.70
C ASN A 7 -18.71 1.55 -11.36
N ALA A 8 -18.18 2.30 -10.39
CA ALA A 8 -18.79 3.54 -9.89
C ALA A 8 -17.73 4.47 -9.31
N THR A 9 -18.04 5.76 -9.18
CA THR A 9 -17.19 6.77 -8.55
C THR A 9 -16.89 6.48 -7.07
N GLU A 10 -17.75 5.70 -6.41
CA GLU A 10 -17.49 5.06 -5.13
C GLU A 10 -17.68 3.54 -5.31
N ALA A 11 -16.59 2.82 -5.30
CA ALA A 11 -16.59 1.38 -5.50
C ALA A 11 -17.31 0.66 -4.34
N VAL A 12 -18.26 -0.20 -4.67
CA VAL A 12 -18.97 -1.06 -3.71
C VAL A 12 -18.64 -2.51 -3.99
N ALA A 13 -18.06 -3.19 -2.99
CA ALA A 13 -17.79 -4.62 -3.05
C ALA A 13 -18.99 -5.41 -2.53
N THR A 14 -19.48 -6.36 -3.32
CA THR A 14 -20.54 -7.30 -2.94
C THR A 14 -19.93 -8.46 -2.17
N VAL A 15 -20.38 -8.65 -0.94
CA VAL A 15 -19.87 -9.67 0.01
C VAL A 15 -21.03 -10.50 0.58
N SER A 16 -20.69 -11.55 1.28
CA SER A 16 -21.67 -12.34 2.05
C SER A 16 -21.19 -12.48 3.49
N GLY A 17 -22.02 -12.07 4.44
CA GLY A 17 -21.74 -12.21 5.87
C GLY A 17 -20.57 -11.37 6.36
N ALA A 18 -20.40 -10.15 5.85
CA ALA A 18 -19.31 -9.27 6.28
C ALA A 18 -19.51 -8.79 7.72
N THR A 19 -18.41 -8.75 8.48
CA THR A 19 -18.33 -8.24 9.86
C THR A 19 -17.49 -6.96 9.94
N LEU A 20 -17.42 -6.20 8.84
CA LEU A 20 -16.69 -4.94 8.76
C LEU A 20 -17.58 -3.78 9.20
N SER A 21 -16.94 -2.73 9.68
CA SER A 21 -17.57 -1.48 10.07
C SER A 21 -16.96 -0.29 9.33
N ALA A 22 -17.67 0.82 9.27
CA ALA A 22 -17.12 2.07 8.78
C ALA A 22 -15.85 2.45 9.57
N GLY A 23 -14.82 2.91 8.86
CA GLY A 23 -13.51 3.22 9.45
C GLY A 23 -12.53 2.04 9.50
N ASP A 24 -12.97 0.80 9.28
CA ASP A 24 -12.07 -0.34 9.22
C ASP A 24 -11.09 -0.22 8.04
N ILE A 25 -9.85 -0.64 8.26
CA ILE A 25 -8.83 -0.72 7.22
C ILE A 25 -8.76 -2.16 6.70
N VAL A 26 -8.77 -2.31 5.39
CA VAL A 26 -8.72 -3.60 4.72
C VAL A 26 -7.62 -3.62 3.66
N LEU A 27 -6.94 -4.74 3.55
CA LEU A 27 -6.05 -5.08 2.45
C LEU A 27 -6.86 -5.84 1.40
N LEU A 28 -6.89 -5.33 0.19
CA LEU A 28 -7.59 -5.95 -0.94
C LEU A 28 -6.66 -6.92 -1.67
N SER A 29 -7.24 -8.01 -2.17
CA SER A 29 -6.67 -8.82 -3.24
C SER A 29 -7.74 -8.94 -4.31
N SER A 30 -7.50 -8.36 -5.47
CA SER A 30 -8.52 -8.19 -6.53
C SER A 30 -7.99 -8.66 -7.88
N GLY A 31 -8.91 -9.13 -8.72
CA GLY A 31 -8.60 -9.38 -10.14
C GLY A 31 -8.27 -8.12 -10.94
N TRP A 32 -8.55 -6.94 -10.42
CA TRP A 32 -8.13 -5.67 -11.01
C TRP A 32 -6.75 -5.26 -10.49
N SER A 33 -5.76 -5.20 -11.37
CA SER A 33 -4.37 -4.91 -11.01
C SER A 33 -4.17 -3.61 -10.21
N LYS A 34 -4.98 -2.58 -10.48
CA LYS A 34 -4.91 -1.30 -9.75
C LYS A 34 -5.50 -1.34 -8.35
N LEU A 35 -6.29 -2.36 -8.02
CA LEU A 35 -6.85 -2.58 -6.69
C LEU A 35 -6.18 -3.75 -5.96
N ASP A 36 -5.39 -4.57 -6.66
CA ASP A 36 -4.70 -5.68 -6.03
C ASP A 36 -3.63 -5.16 -5.06
N ASN A 37 -3.55 -5.77 -3.89
CA ASN A 37 -2.66 -5.39 -2.80
C ASN A 37 -2.84 -3.95 -2.27
N LYS A 38 -3.95 -3.29 -2.60
CA LYS A 38 -4.25 -1.94 -2.12
C LYS A 38 -4.84 -1.98 -0.71
N VAL A 39 -4.39 -1.05 0.13
CA VAL A 39 -4.92 -0.88 1.49
C VAL A 39 -5.88 0.29 1.47
N VAL A 40 -7.13 0.05 1.86
CA VAL A 40 -8.20 1.04 1.80
C VAL A 40 -8.99 1.11 3.10
N ARG A 41 -9.64 2.26 3.33
CA ARG A 41 -10.59 2.45 4.44
C ARG A 41 -12.00 2.13 3.96
N VAL A 42 -12.76 1.49 4.82
CA VAL A 42 -14.18 1.23 4.59
C VAL A 42 -14.98 2.50 4.94
N LYS A 43 -15.73 3.04 3.98
CA LYS A 43 -16.62 4.19 4.18
C LYS A 43 -17.92 3.76 4.86
N ALA A 44 -18.52 2.70 4.36
CA ALA A 44 -19.74 2.12 4.90
C ALA A 44 -19.74 0.60 4.68
N ALA A 45 -20.32 -0.12 5.60
CA ALA A 45 -20.44 -1.57 5.51
C ALA A 45 -21.81 -2.05 5.95
N THR A 46 -22.33 -3.01 5.19
CA THR A 46 -23.48 -3.83 5.54
C THR A 46 -23.07 -5.30 5.47
N THR A 47 -23.95 -6.21 5.82
CA THR A 47 -23.69 -7.66 5.72
C THR A 47 -23.45 -8.14 4.29
N THR A 48 -23.88 -7.37 3.27
CA THR A 48 -23.83 -7.77 1.86
C THR A 48 -23.05 -6.79 0.97
N ALA A 49 -22.75 -5.59 1.44
CA ALA A 49 -22.08 -4.55 0.65
C ALA A 49 -21.09 -3.75 1.48
N ILE A 50 -19.93 -3.47 0.91
CA ILE A 50 -18.86 -2.67 1.52
C ILE A 50 -18.46 -1.57 0.56
N THR A 51 -18.64 -0.31 0.96
CA THR A 51 -18.21 0.87 0.20
C THR A 51 -16.75 1.17 0.53
N LEU A 52 -15.92 1.23 -0.49
CA LEU A 52 -14.49 1.55 -0.39
C LEU A 52 -14.30 3.06 -0.51
N GLU A 53 -13.72 3.68 0.50
CA GLU A 53 -13.58 5.12 0.57
C GLU A 53 -12.56 5.64 -0.45
N GLY A 54 -12.97 6.62 -1.27
CA GLY A 54 -12.08 7.29 -2.22
C GLY A 54 -11.58 6.41 -3.37
N ILE A 55 -12.27 5.32 -3.65
CA ILE A 55 -11.93 4.41 -4.75
C ILE A 55 -12.94 4.60 -5.89
N ASP A 56 -12.47 5.17 -6.99
CA ASP A 56 -13.22 5.34 -8.24
C ASP A 56 -12.86 4.20 -9.21
N THR A 57 -13.87 3.47 -9.63
CA THR A 57 -13.79 2.35 -10.57
C THR A 57 -14.70 2.54 -11.78
N SER A 58 -15.13 3.78 -12.06
CA SER A 58 -16.06 4.11 -13.15
C SER A 58 -15.45 3.88 -14.54
N ASP A 59 -14.11 3.98 -14.66
CA ASP A 59 -13.41 3.72 -15.93
C ASP A 59 -13.32 2.22 -16.20
N THR A 60 -14.18 1.72 -17.08
CA THR A 60 -14.24 0.30 -17.45
C THR A 60 -13.07 -0.16 -18.33
N THR A 61 -12.26 0.75 -18.87
CA THR A 61 -11.04 0.40 -19.60
C THR A 61 -9.94 -0.05 -18.65
N VAL A 62 -9.91 0.53 -17.46
CA VAL A 62 -8.98 0.22 -16.36
C VAL A 62 -9.55 -0.88 -15.45
N PHE A 63 -10.87 -0.88 -15.24
CA PHE A 63 -11.61 -1.80 -14.39
C PHE A 63 -12.66 -2.57 -15.19
N PRO A 64 -12.25 -3.60 -15.97
CA PRO A 64 -13.18 -4.33 -16.81
C PRO A 64 -14.32 -4.96 -16.00
N ALA A 65 -15.56 -4.76 -16.45
CA ALA A 65 -16.72 -5.29 -15.75
C ALA A 65 -16.67 -6.81 -15.58
N GLY A 66 -17.11 -7.30 -14.43
CA GLY A 66 -17.17 -8.73 -14.10
C GLY A 66 -15.86 -9.38 -13.66
N THR A 67 -14.73 -8.68 -13.73
CA THR A 67 -13.41 -9.20 -13.30
C THR A 67 -12.98 -8.72 -11.92
N GLY A 68 -13.75 -7.82 -11.30
CA GLY A 68 -13.49 -7.27 -9.96
C GLY A 68 -13.89 -8.23 -8.85
N VAL A 69 -13.39 -9.47 -8.88
CA VAL A 69 -13.59 -10.49 -7.83
C VAL A 69 -12.36 -10.61 -6.96
N GLY A 70 -12.52 -11.09 -5.71
CA GLY A 70 -11.34 -11.26 -4.86
C GLY A 70 -11.65 -11.43 -3.39
N SER A 71 -10.70 -11.01 -2.56
CA SER A 71 -10.81 -11.07 -1.11
C SER A 71 -10.35 -9.78 -0.45
N MET A 72 -10.82 -9.57 0.78
CA MET A 72 -10.34 -8.49 1.64
C MET A 72 -9.99 -9.04 3.01
N LYS A 73 -8.89 -8.56 3.56
CA LYS A 73 -8.44 -8.89 4.91
C LYS A 73 -8.53 -7.65 5.77
N LYS A 74 -9.27 -7.74 6.90
CA LYS A 74 -9.30 -6.67 7.90
C LYS A 74 -7.95 -6.58 8.61
N VAL A 75 -7.42 -5.38 8.75
CA VAL A 75 -6.27 -5.11 9.61
C VAL A 75 -6.78 -5.00 11.04
N LEU A 76 -6.46 -5.98 11.87
CA LEU A 76 -6.97 -6.07 13.24
C LEU A 76 -6.17 -5.21 14.22
N THR A 77 -4.85 -5.16 14.05
CA THR A 77 -3.96 -4.50 15.01
C THR A 77 -2.81 -3.84 14.28
N TRP A 78 -2.47 -2.64 14.71
CA TRP A 78 -1.29 -1.91 14.27
C TRP A 78 -0.21 -2.00 15.34
N VAL A 79 1.00 -2.34 14.94
CA VAL A 79 2.17 -2.27 15.80
C VAL A 79 3.01 -1.08 15.38
N GLN A 80 3.19 -0.16 16.32
CA GLN A 80 4.00 1.03 16.08
C GLN A 80 5.48 0.65 16.02
N VAL A 81 6.18 1.18 15.02
CA VAL A 81 7.65 1.15 14.94
C VAL A 81 8.15 2.50 15.46
N PRO A 82 8.61 2.56 16.72
CA PRO A 82 9.18 3.77 17.29
C PRO A 82 10.65 3.94 16.89
N GLN A 83 11.24 5.06 17.31
CA GLN A 83 12.68 5.33 17.15
C GLN A 83 13.14 5.32 15.68
N VAL A 84 12.24 5.73 14.77
CA VAL A 84 12.58 5.92 13.36
C VAL A 84 13.43 7.19 13.26
N THR A 85 14.62 7.06 12.69
CA THR A 85 15.55 8.18 12.49
C THR A 85 15.47 8.76 11.09
N ASP A 86 15.05 7.94 10.11
CA ASP A 86 14.92 8.38 8.73
C ASP A 86 13.87 7.56 7.98
N VAL A 87 13.19 8.21 7.03
CA VAL A 87 12.22 7.61 6.11
C VAL A 87 12.56 8.10 4.71
N ASN A 88 12.97 7.19 3.84
CA ASN A 88 13.31 7.49 2.46
C ASN A 88 12.38 6.74 1.50
N PHE A 89 11.94 7.45 0.44
CA PHE A 89 11.15 6.88 -0.65
C PHE A 89 12.00 6.89 -1.92
N SER A 90 11.98 5.81 -2.67
CA SER A 90 12.66 5.68 -3.96
C SER A 90 11.80 4.94 -4.96
N GLY A 91 12.00 5.21 -6.25
CA GLY A 91 11.21 4.62 -7.32
C GLY A 91 9.85 5.30 -7.52
N GLY A 92 8.99 4.66 -8.33
CA GLY A 92 7.70 5.24 -8.73
C GLY A 92 7.81 6.22 -9.88
N GLU A 93 9.00 6.40 -10.45
CA GLU A 93 9.24 7.26 -11.59
C GLU A 93 8.67 6.64 -12.86
N GLN A 94 8.17 7.51 -13.76
CA GLN A 94 7.66 7.10 -15.06
C GLN A 94 8.83 6.78 -16.00
N ASN A 95 8.82 5.59 -16.58
CA ASN A 95 9.74 5.20 -17.63
C ASN A 95 9.22 5.67 -18.99
N TYR A 96 10.14 6.02 -19.89
CA TYR A 96 9.83 6.48 -21.25
C TYR A 96 10.60 5.67 -22.27
N LEU A 97 9.95 5.38 -23.38
CA LEU A 97 10.56 4.85 -24.59
C LEU A 97 10.83 6.00 -25.55
N ASP A 98 12.08 6.21 -25.92
CA ASP A 98 12.45 7.17 -26.94
C ASP A 98 12.15 6.61 -28.34
N VAL A 99 11.40 7.36 -29.12
CA VAL A 99 11.04 7.02 -30.49
C VAL A 99 11.48 8.14 -31.42
N VAL A 100 12.30 7.82 -32.39
CA VAL A 100 12.77 8.74 -33.43
C VAL A 100 12.65 8.03 -34.76
N PHE A 101 11.82 8.56 -35.65
CA PHE A 101 11.78 8.09 -37.04
C PHE A 101 12.76 8.90 -37.91
N LEU A 102 13.25 8.31 -38.99
CA LEU A 102 14.23 8.96 -39.88
C LEU A 102 13.72 10.27 -40.55
N GLU A 103 12.41 10.45 -40.54
CA GLU A 103 11.70 11.62 -41.07
C GLU A 103 11.37 12.67 -40.00
N ASP A 104 11.62 12.36 -38.71
CA ASP A 104 11.34 13.28 -37.62
C ASP A 104 12.55 14.19 -37.32
N ASP A 105 12.34 15.49 -37.29
CA ASP A 105 13.34 16.48 -36.84
C ASP A 105 13.48 16.54 -35.32
N GLN A 106 12.53 15.92 -34.58
CA GLN A 106 12.49 15.93 -33.11
C GLN A 106 12.11 14.55 -32.55
N GLY A 107 12.91 14.06 -31.61
CA GLY A 107 12.58 12.85 -30.85
C GLY A 107 11.31 12.96 -30.03
N LYS A 108 10.56 11.87 -29.91
CA LYS A 108 9.33 11.75 -29.14
C LYS A 108 9.55 10.72 -28.03
N GLN A 109 8.89 10.94 -26.89
CA GLN A 109 8.91 10.02 -25.75
C GLN A 109 7.51 9.47 -25.50
N ILE A 110 7.42 8.13 -25.43
CA ILE A 110 6.18 7.43 -25.10
C ILE A 110 6.29 6.91 -23.68
N PRO A 111 5.39 7.31 -22.75
CA PRO A 111 5.39 6.78 -21.39
C PRO A 111 5.06 5.27 -21.42
N THR A 112 5.81 4.49 -20.63
CA THR A 112 5.62 3.03 -20.51
C THR A 112 5.10 2.68 -19.13
N ASP A 113 5.89 2.03 -18.31
CA ASP A 113 5.56 1.62 -16.94
C ASP A 113 6.21 2.57 -15.91
N LYS A 114 5.78 2.44 -14.67
CA LYS A 114 6.45 3.10 -13.53
C LYS A 114 7.44 2.14 -12.90
N SER A 115 8.57 2.66 -12.46
CA SER A 115 9.53 1.87 -11.69
C SER A 115 8.93 1.41 -10.34
N ALA A 116 9.40 0.28 -9.82
CA ALA A 116 8.97 -0.21 -8.52
C ALA A 116 9.29 0.78 -7.41
N SER A 117 8.32 1.03 -6.53
CA SER A 117 8.48 1.97 -5.41
C SER A 117 8.91 1.23 -4.15
N THR A 118 9.84 1.81 -3.42
CA THR A 118 10.34 1.28 -2.15
C THR A 118 10.36 2.37 -1.10
N MET A 119 9.91 2.04 0.10
CA MET A 119 10.07 2.88 1.28
C MET A 119 11.08 2.22 2.22
N THR A 120 12.13 2.95 2.57
CA THR A 120 13.19 2.50 3.49
C THR A 120 13.10 3.27 4.79
N LEU A 121 13.04 2.55 5.90
CA LEU A 121 13.01 3.09 7.24
C LEU A 121 14.34 2.76 7.92
N THR A 122 14.98 3.73 8.51
CA THR A 122 16.11 3.53 9.42
C THR A 122 15.61 3.67 10.85
N ILE A 123 15.78 2.62 11.65
CA ILE A 123 15.30 2.54 13.02
C ILE A 123 16.46 2.25 13.97
N ALA A 124 16.40 2.79 15.20
CA ALA A 124 17.37 2.44 16.22
C ALA A 124 17.29 0.94 16.60
N ASP A 125 18.43 0.31 16.82
CA ASP A 125 18.50 -1.08 17.22
C ASP A 125 18.14 -1.24 18.70
N ASP A 126 16.90 -1.60 18.98
CA ASP A 126 16.41 -1.93 20.31
C ASP A 126 15.75 -3.33 20.28
N PRO A 127 16.45 -4.39 20.70
CA PRO A 127 15.94 -5.75 20.64
C PRO A 127 14.76 -6.00 21.59
N THR A 128 14.52 -5.13 22.57
CA THR A 128 13.45 -5.31 23.56
C THR A 128 12.07 -4.94 23.06
N LYS A 129 11.98 -4.23 21.94
CA LYS A 129 10.72 -3.70 21.41
C LYS A 129 9.89 -4.76 20.66
N PRO A 130 8.55 -4.75 20.82
CA PRO A 130 7.66 -5.75 20.23
C PRO A 130 7.62 -5.74 18.71
N PHE A 131 7.95 -4.61 18.06
CA PHE A 131 7.96 -4.50 16.61
C PHE A 131 8.96 -5.47 15.94
N ASN A 132 10.05 -5.84 16.63
CA ASN A 132 11.04 -6.79 16.10
C ASN A 132 10.41 -8.15 15.74
N ALA A 133 9.55 -8.67 16.61
CA ALA A 133 8.87 -9.94 16.37
C ALA A 133 7.93 -9.84 15.15
N VAL A 134 7.22 -8.73 15.03
CA VAL A 134 6.28 -8.49 13.92
C VAL A 134 7.03 -8.34 12.59
N LEU A 135 8.11 -7.54 12.55
CA LEU A 135 8.90 -7.36 11.35
C LEU A 135 9.60 -8.65 10.91
N ASN A 136 10.18 -9.42 11.84
CA ASN A 136 10.77 -10.72 11.53
C ASN A 136 9.73 -11.70 10.97
N LYS A 137 8.52 -11.71 11.53
CA LYS A 137 7.42 -12.55 11.03
C LYS A 137 6.98 -12.11 9.63
N ALA A 138 6.86 -10.81 9.38
CA ALA A 138 6.50 -10.26 8.08
C ALA A 138 7.55 -10.58 7.00
N ASP A 139 8.84 -10.41 7.33
CA ASP A 139 9.97 -10.76 6.47
C ASP A 139 9.97 -12.25 6.10
N SER A 140 9.75 -13.12 7.10
CA SER A 140 9.73 -14.56 6.87
C SER A 140 8.49 -15.05 6.11
N ALA A 141 7.34 -14.39 6.30
CA ALA A 141 6.09 -14.78 5.67
C ALA A 141 6.06 -14.47 4.16
N LYS A 142 6.83 -13.50 3.69
CA LYS A 142 6.88 -13.06 2.29
C LYS A 142 5.50 -12.81 1.69
N THR A 143 4.62 -12.21 2.48
CA THR A 143 3.26 -11.83 2.08
C THR A 143 3.08 -10.33 2.18
N VAL A 144 2.22 -9.78 1.34
CA VAL A 144 1.89 -8.36 1.41
C VAL A 144 1.24 -8.06 2.76
N GLN A 145 1.76 -7.05 3.44
CA GLN A 145 1.27 -6.54 4.71
C GLN A 145 0.79 -5.10 4.54
N ALA A 146 -0.21 -4.73 5.33
CA ALA A 146 -0.65 -3.35 5.41
C ALA A 146 0.33 -2.55 6.28
N SER A 147 0.82 -1.45 5.75
CA SER A 147 1.66 -0.49 6.46
C SER A 147 1.00 0.88 6.48
N ARG A 148 1.17 1.62 7.56
CA ARG A 148 0.58 2.94 7.77
C ARG A 148 1.64 3.93 8.20
N LEU A 149 1.74 5.04 7.48
CA LEU A 149 2.51 6.21 7.86
C LEU A 149 1.56 7.31 8.30
N VAL A 150 1.72 7.79 9.52
CA VAL A 150 0.94 8.92 10.06
C VAL A 150 1.79 10.18 9.93
N LEU A 151 1.25 11.18 9.25
CA LEU A 151 1.90 12.47 9.03
C LEU A 151 1.53 13.48 10.11
N PRO A 152 2.33 14.55 10.31
CA PRO A 152 1.90 15.70 11.10
C PRO A 152 0.54 16.22 10.59
N GLY A 153 -0.44 16.37 11.49
CA GLY A 153 -1.83 16.68 11.13
C GLY A 153 -2.76 15.46 11.10
N ASN A 154 -2.24 14.27 11.46
CA ASN A 154 -2.97 12.99 11.53
C ASN A 154 -3.44 12.44 10.17
N ASP A 155 -2.99 12.97 9.05
CA ASP A 155 -3.18 12.33 7.77
C ASP A 155 -2.51 10.95 7.77
N GLN A 156 -3.18 9.97 7.17
CA GLN A 156 -2.70 8.60 7.12
C GLN A 156 -2.43 8.20 5.67
N LEU A 157 -1.23 7.75 5.41
CA LEU A 157 -0.87 7.08 4.16
C LEU A 157 -0.86 5.57 4.39
N LEU A 158 -1.64 4.85 3.61
CA LEU A 158 -1.77 3.40 3.68
C LEU A 158 -1.06 2.76 2.49
N TYR A 159 -0.29 1.72 2.76
CA TYR A 159 0.50 1.00 1.78
C TYR A 159 0.29 -0.50 1.92
N GLY A 160 0.18 -1.20 0.80
CA GLY A 160 0.39 -2.64 0.74
C GLY A 160 1.82 -2.92 0.32
N ALA A 161 2.61 -3.61 1.14
CA ALA A 161 4.02 -3.82 0.87
C ALA A 161 4.52 -5.18 1.33
N TYR A 162 5.56 -5.68 0.65
CA TYR A 162 6.42 -6.71 1.19
C TYR A 162 7.42 -6.08 2.13
N THR A 163 7.62 -6.70 3.28
CA THR A 163 8.55 -6.23 4.30
C THR A 163 9.84 -7.04 4.24
N SER A 164 10.97 -6.35 4.19
CA SER A 164 12.30 -6.93 4.41
C SER A 164 12.96 -6.24 5.60
N PHE A 165 13.42 -7.02 6.56
CA PHE A 165 14.00 -6.51 7.80
C PHE A 165 15.44 -6.97 7.96
N SER A 166 16.39 -6.02 8.00
CA SER A 166 17.80 -6.34 8.26
C SER A 166 17.99 -6.84 9.69
N LYS A 167 18.52 -8.05 9.83
CA LYS A 167 18.84 -8.64 11.14
C LYS A 167 20.14 -8.12 11.71
N GLN A 168 21.00 -7.52 10.87
CA GLN A 168 22.29 -6.99 11.27
C GLN A 168 22.19 -5.47 11.43
N PRO A 169 22.57 -4.92 12.59
CA PRO A 169 22.65 -3.49 12.78
C PRO A 169 23.86 -2.92 12.05
N THR A 170 23.72 -1.68 11.60
CA THR A 170 24.85 -0.89 11.12
C THR A 170 25.61 -0.37 12.32
N VAL A 171 26.90 -0.69 12.39
CA VAL A 171 27.80 -0.27 13.48
C VAL A 171 28.76 0.78 12.95
N SER A 172 28.71 1.98 13.50
CA SER A 172 29.62 3.06 13.15
C SER A 172 30.04 3.81 14.41
N ARG A 173 31.30 4.25 14.46
CA ARG A 173 31.82 4.98 15.63
C ARG A 173 31.07 6.29 15.80
N ASN A 174 30.64 6.60 17.02
CA ASN A 174 29.90 7.80 17.41
C ASN A 174 28.49 7.92 16.76
N ASN A 175 27.96 6.85 16.21
CA ASN A 175 26.61 6.80 15.66
C ASN A 175 25.75 5.80 16.42
N LEU A 176 24.44 6.04 16.40
CA LEU A 176 23.46 5.10 16.94
C LEU A 176 23.48 3.79 16.12
N LEU A 177 23.42 2.66 16.82
CA LEU A 177 23.17 1.38 16.15
C LEU A 177 21.81 1.43 15.49
N ALA A 178 21.76 1.20 14.20
CA ALA A 178 20.52 1.29 13.43
C ALA A 178 20.30 0.03 12.59
N ARG A 179 19.03 -0.30 12.36
CA ARG A 179 18.59 -1.33 11.41
C ARG A 179 17.75 -0.73 10.32
N THR A 180 17.74 -1.41 9.20
CA THR A 180 16.95 -0.99 8.02
C THR A 180 15.75 -1.90 7.84
N VAL A 181 14.59 -1.30 7.64
CA VAL A 181 13.37 -1.95 7.15
C VAL A 181 13.11 -1.43 5.75
N SER A 182 13.03 -2.32 4.79
CA SER A 182 12.68 -2.00 3.41
C SER A 182 11.27 -2.53 3.11
N LEU A 183 10.41 -1.66 2.61
CA LEU A 183 9.04 -1.95 2.21
C LEU A 183 8.93 -1.81 0.70
N ALA A 184 8.85 -2.94 -0.01
CA ALA A 184 8.59 -2.94 -1.45
C ALA A 184 7.09 -2.75 -1.69
N LEU A 185 6.71 -1.55 -2.14
CA LEU A 185 5.31 -1.16 -2.32
C LEU A 185 4.69 -1.91 -3.50
N GLN A 186 3.51 -2.47 -3.29
CA GLN A 186 2.80 -3.28 -4.29
C GLN A 186 1.64 -2.54 -4.95
N SER A 187 1.26 -1.40 -4.38
CA SER A 187 0.20 -0.54 -4.91
C SER A 187 0.49 0.92 -4.63
N GLU A 188 -0.15 1.79 -5.36
CA GLU A 188 -0.11 3.24 -5.06
C GLU A 188 -0.71 3.50 -3.67
N PRO A 189 -0.10 4.41 -2.89
CA PRO A 189 -0.58 4.75 -1.56
C PRO A 189 -1.98 5.35 -1.59
N THR A 190 -2.76 5.06 -0.56
CA THR A 190 -4.05 5.71 -0.33
C THR A 190 -3.89 6.69 0.83
N ARG A 191 -4.27 7.95 0.62
CA ARG A 191 -4.21 8.99 1.66
C ARG A 191 -5.60 9.25 2.21
N TYR A 192 -5.71 9.25 3.51
CA TYR A 192 -6.92 9.62 4.23
C TYR A 192 -6.63 10.72 5.24
N THR A 193 -7.44 11.76 5.20
CA THR A 193 -7.48 12.76 6.27
C THR A 193 -8.22 12.20 7.49
N PRO A 194 -7.94 12.70 8.71
CA PRO A 194 -8.77 12.37 9.86
C PRO A 194 -10.23 12.73 9.56
N ALA A 195 -11.16 11.87 9.99
CA ALA A 195 -12.56 12.25 9.95
C ALA A 195 -12.72 13.54 10.76
N SER A 196 -13.35 14.55 10.16
CA SER A 196 -13.74 15.75 10.91
C SER A 196 -14.57 15.31 12.09
N ALA A 197 -14.15 15.70 13.30
CA ALA A 197 -14.88 15.43 14.53
C ALA A 197 -16.20 16.23 14.53
#